data_dc45a6a477919437c9d4bdd767ab4f08
#
_entry.id   dc45a6a477919437c9d4bdd767ab4f08
#
_cell.length_a   1.000
_cell.length_b   1.000
_cell.length_c   1.000
_cell.angle_alpha   90.00
_cell.angle_beta   90.00
_cell.angle_gamma   90.00
#
_symmetry.space_group_name_H-M   'P 1'
#
loop_
_entity.id
_entity.type
_entity.pdbx_description
1 polymer ?
#
loop_
_entity_poly.entity_id
_entity_poly.type
_entity_poly.pdbx_seq_one_letter_code
_entity_poly.pdbx_strand_id
1 'polypeptide(L)'
;MGAWDAYIGGCATGDPDFMNYGIVHGENPFADNGDETGPFAVYNILYQAVSQELVEDDPTTTDWEGCKGMINNGQIGCMVLGSWAVVQMQEAGDNADDIGYMPFPITVDGKQYASAGPDYCYGINVHSDYDNQLASMIYVKWLTEESNFSYDQGGIPICVGDEYPEVLAAFDGVELVVDNPAPEGEEDLFGEINTESEIALNNDNTHVQNIVEHALSGDMTMEEIVDEWNQAWTDAQEEYDVTPAPYVYGSGVVAE
;
A
#
# COMPACT_ATOMS: atom_id res chain seq x y z
N MET A 1 9.38 -1.74 9.45
CA MET A 1 7.93 -1.45 9.48
C MET A 1 7.32 -1.96 8.19
N GLY A 2 6.04 -2.32 8.15
CA GLY A 2 5.38 -2.88 6.98
C GLY A 2 5.02 -1.82 5.92
N ALA A 3 4.37 -2.27 4.84
CA ALA A 3 3.91 -1.41 3.75
C ALA A 3 2.47 -0.91 4.00
N TRP A 4 2.23 -0.30 5.15
CA TRP A 4 0.88 0.07 5.62
C TRP A 4 0.13 1.02 4.67
N ASP A 5 0.82 2.01 4.11
CA ASP A 5 0.23 2.99 3.20
C ASP A 5 -0.31 2.38 1.91
N ALA A 6 0.22 1.23 1.50
CA ALA A 6 -0.27 0.52 0.32
C ALA A 6 -1.70 -0.04 0.48
N TYR A 7 -2.22 -0.07 1.72
CA TYR A 7 -3.52 -0.67 2.03
C TYR A 7 -4.62 0.36 2.30
N ILE A 8 -4.29 1.66 2.46
CA ILE A 8 -5.27 2.71 2.77
C ILE A 8 -6.19 3.07 1.59
N GLY A 9 -5.74 2.80 0.36
CA GLY A 9 -6.50 3.04 -0.87
C GLY A 9 -7.48 1.92 -1.20
N GLY A 10 -7.40 1.40 -2.43
CA GLY A 10 -8.33 0.41 -2.97
C GLY A 10 -8.59 -0.80 -2.08
N CYS A 11 -7.60 -1.25 -1.31
CA CYS A 11 -7.75 -2.37 -0.37
C CYS A 11 -8.76 -2.07 0.74
N ALA A 12 -8.69 -0.88 1.36
CA ALA A 12 -9.52 -0.52 2.51
C ALA A 12 -10.81 0.22 2.14
N THR A 13 -10.93 0.69 0.90
CA THR A 13 -12.08 1.49 0.43
C THR A 13 -12.88 0.82 -0.67
N GLY A 14 -12.27 -0.12 -1.42
CA GLY A 14 -12.84 -0.68 -2.65
C GLY A 14 -12.97 0.34 -3.79
N ASP A 15 -12.33 1.50 -3.66
CA ASP A 15 -12.52 2.67 -4.51
C ASP A 15 -11.25 3.02 -5.28
N PRO A 16 -11.23 2.90 -6.62
CA PRO A 16 -10.08 3.24 -7.44
C PRO A 16 -9.80 4.75 -7.51
N ASP A 17 -10.75 5.60 -7.12
CA ASP A 17 -10.59 7.06 -7.15
C ASP A 17 -10.07 7.61 -5.81
N PHE A 18 -10.02 6.77 -4.75
CA PHE A 18 -9.72 7.26 -3.41
C PHE A 18 -8.35 7.95 -3.31
N MET A 19 -7.27 7.31 -3.78
CA MET A 19 -5.90 7.85 -3.59
C MET A 19 -5.63 9.12 -4.36
N ASN A 20 -6.17 9.28 -5.55
CA ASN A 20 -5.88 10.43 -6.41
C ASN A 20 -7.01 11.48 -6.46
N TYR A 21 -8.13 11.21 -5.79
CA TYR A 21 -9.27 12.14 -5.69
C TYR A 21 -9.86 12.17 -4.27
N GLY A 22 -10.32 11.02 -3.75
CA GLY A 22 -11.06 10.96 -2.50
C GLY A 22 -10.30 11.51 -1.30
N ILE A 23 -9.04 11.11 -1.12
CA ILE A 23 -8.19 11.61 -0.04
C ILE A 23 -7.81 13.08 -0.23
N VAL A 24 -7.70 13.53 -1.50
CA VAL A 24 -7.30 14.89 -1.86
C VAL A 24 -8.42 15.89 -1.58
N HIS A 25 -9.67 15.53 -1.89
CA HIS A 25 -10.84 16.40 -1.79
C HIS A 25 -11.76 16.08 -0.60
N GLY A 26 -11.51 14.98 0.10
CA GLY A 26 -12.32 14.52 1.22
C GLY A 26 -12.13 15.34 2.49
N GLU A 27 -13.21 15.50 3.27
CA GLU A 27 -13.15 15.99 4.65
C GLU A 27 -12.64 14.88 5.56
N ASN A 28 -11.61 15.17 6.36
CA ASN A 28 -11.09 14.25 7.38
C ASN A 28 -10.81 12.82 6.85
N PRO A 29 -9.98 12.65 5.81
CA PRO A 29 -9.83 11.36 5.13
C PRO A 29 -9.25 10.24 6.00
N PHE A 30 -8.66 10.57 7.14
CA PHE A 30 -8.09 9.63 8.11
C PHE A 30 -9.01 9.32 9.29
N ALA A 31 -10.19 9.95 9.40
CA ALA A 31 -11.10 9.75 10.52
C ALA A 31 -11.71 8.33 10.54
N ASP A 32 -12.08 7.86 11.73
CA ASP A 32 -12.89 6.67 11.89
C ASP A 32 -14.31 6.92 11.34
N ASN A 33 -14.69 6.21 10.29
CA ASN A 33 -16.02 6.26 9.70
C ASN A 33 -17.03 5.29 10.37
N GLY A 34 -16.56 4.50 11.34
CA GLY A 34 -17.38 3.60 12.15
C GLY A 34 -17.80 2.29 11.47
N ASP A 35 -17.23 1.96 10.33
CA ASP A 35 -17.55 0.74 9.57
C ASP A 35 -16.34 -0.19 9.32
N GLU A 36 -15.23 0.07 10.01
CA GLU A 36 -13.99 -0.70 9.91
C GLU A 36 -13.37 -0.69 8.49
N THR A 37 -13.56 0.40 7.74
CA THR A 37 -12.98 0.62 6.41
C THR A 37 -12.12 1.89 6.35
N GLY A 38 -11.46 2.13 5.23
CA GLY A 38 -10.65 3.32 5.01
C GLY A 38 -9.30 3.36 5.74
N PRO A 39 -8.59 4.50 5.67
CA PRO A 39 -7.27 4.66 6.25
C PRO A 39 -7.21 4.41 7.77
N PHE A 40 -8.22 4.89 8.51
CA PHE A 40 -8.29 4.66 9.96
C PHE A 40 -8.22 3.16 10.29
N ALA A 41 -9.03 2.34 9.64
CA ALA A 41 -9.09 0.91 9.91
C ALA A 41 -7.73 0.22 9.68
N VAL A 42 -7.01 0.61 8.62
CA VAL A 42 -5.67 0.08 8.32
C VAL A 42 -4.68 0.41 9.44
N TYR A 43 -4.57 1.68 9.80
CA TYR A 43 -3.60 2.12 10.80
C TYR A 43 -3.98 1.68 12.22
N ASN A 44 -5.29 1.56 12.51
CA ASN A 44 -5.76 1.07 13.80
C ASN A 44 -5.40 -0.40 14.03
N ILE A 45 -5.32 -1.24 12.98
CA ILE A 45 -4.80 -2.61 13.09
C ILE A 45 -3.36 -2.59 13.63
N LEU A 46 -2.51 -1.72 13.10
CA LEU A 46 -1.14 -1.55 13.61
C LEU A 46 -1.13 -1.06 15.05
N TYR A 47 -1.86 0.03 15.33
CA TYR A 47 -1.96 0.58 16.68
C TYR A 47 -2.41 -0.46 17.70
N GLN A 48 -3.46 -1.23 17.40
CA GLN A 48 -3.98 -2.28 18.26
C GLN A 48 -2.97 -3.43 18.43
N ALA A 49 -2.26 -3.83 17.38
CA ALA A 49 -1.26 -4.89 17.48
C ALA A 49 -0.13 -4.49 18.43
N VAL A 50 0.35 -3.26 18.34
CA VAL A 50 1.42 -2.73 19.18
C VAL A 50 0.94 -2.52 20.62
N SER A 51 -0.19 -1.85 20.83
CA SER A 51 -0.72 -1.54 22.17
C SER A 51 -1.12 -2.79 22.98
N GLN A 52 -1.41 -3.91 22.28
CA GLN A 52 -1.72 -5.19 22.91
C GLN A 52 -0.49 -6.12 23.02
N GLU A 53 0.71 -5.61 22.74
CA GLU A 53 1.95 -6.37 22.80
C GLU A 53 1.96 -7.62 21.87
N LEU A 54 1.29 -7.53 20.71
CA LEU A 54 1.23 -8.58 19.70
C LEU A 54 2.32 -8.44 18.64
N VAL A 55 3.41 -7.78 18.99
CA VAL A 55 4.58 -7.52 18.13
C VAL A 55 5.85 -8.03 18.81
N GLU A 56 6.98 -8.00 18.12
CA GLU A 56 8.28 -8.33 18.69
C GLU A 56 8.66 -7.38 19.84
N ASP A 57 9.58 -7.80 20.72
CA ASP A 57 9.99 -7.08 21.92
C ASP A 57 10.43 -5.62 21.65
N ASP A 58 11.00 -5.36 20.46
CA ASP A 58 11.42 -4.02 20.04
C ASP A 58 11.08 -3.80 18.55
N PRO A 59 9.83 -3.43 18.23
CA PRO A 59 9.37 -3.27 16.86
C PRO A 59 10.03 -2.11 16.11
N THR A 60 10.73 -1.21 16.83
CA THR A 60 11.43 -0.06 16.22
C THR A 60 12.80 -0.41 15.67
N THR A 61 13.38 -1.56 16.05
CA THR A 61 14.73 -1.99 15.66
C THR A 61 14.76 -3.16 14.68
N THR A 62 13.65 -3.77 14.34
CA THR A 62 13.57 -4.88 13.37
C THR A 62 13.94 -4.40 11.98
N ASP A 63 15.00 -5.00 11.42
CA ASP A 63 15.45 -4.69 10.07
C ASP A 63 14.85 -5.63 9.02
N TRP A 64 14.84 -5.18 7.76
CA TRP A 64 14.26 -5.90 6.63
C TRP A 64 14.89 -7.29 6.40
N GLU A 65 16.20 -7.39 6.46
CA GLU A 65 16.88 -8.68 6.22
C GLU A 65 16.64 -9.66 7.38
N GLY A 66 16.66 -9.15 8.62
CA GLY A 66 16.39 -9.96 9.81
C GLY A 66 14.96 -10.48 9.85
N CYS A 67 13.97 -9.65 9.52
CA CYS A 67 12.55 -10.04 9.61
C CYS A 67 12.17 -11.19 8.66
N LYS A 68 12.83 -11.33 7.51
CA LYS A 68 12.63 -12.46 6.59
C LYS A 68 12.96 -13.80 7.27
N GLY A 69 14.08 -13.85 7.98
CA GLY A 69 14.42 -15.03 8.78
C GLY A 69 13.49 -15.26 9.98
N MET A 70 13.02 -14.17 10.62
CA MET A 70 12.13 -14.27 11.78
C MET A 70 10.77 -14.86 11.41
N ILE A 71 10.16 -14.46 10.29
CA ILE A 71 8.91 -15.07 9.83
C ILE A 71 9.13 -16.50 9.36
N ASN A 72 10.20 -16.80 8.63
CA ASN A 72 10.48 -18.14 8.14
C ASN A 72 10.67 -19.16 9.27
N ASN A 73 11.28 -18.75 10.39
CA ASN A 73 11.50 -19.62 11.54
C ASN A 73 10.39 -19.56 12.61
N GLY A 74 9.30 -18.83 12.34
CA GLY A 74 8.12 -18.75 13.22
C GLY A 74 8.28 -17.86 14.45
N GLN A 75 9.26 -16.96 14.47
CA GLN A 75 9.40 -15.93 15.53
C GLN A 75 8.38 -14.80 15.33
N ILE A 76 8.02 -14.51 14.08
CA ILE A 76 6.95 -13.58 13.70
C ILE A 76 5.84 -14.39 13.03
N GLY A 77 4.59 -14.20 13.43
CA GLY A 77 3.44 -14.92 12.89
C GLY A 77 2.88 -14.34 11.60
N CYS A 78 3.00 -13.03 11.39
CA CYS A 78 2.58 -12.37 10.16
C CYS A 78 3.33 -11.06 9.94
N MET A 79 3.33 -10.58 8.70
CA MET A 79 3.89 -9.31 8.28
C MET A 79 2.98 -8.66 7.24
N VAL A 80 2.88 -7.33 7.26
CA VAL A 80 2.09 -6.55 6.30
C VAL A 80 3.01 -6.06 5.18
N LEU A 81 2.98 -6.76 4.03
CA LEU A 81 3.87 -6.53 2.89
C LEU A 81 3.17 -6.89 1.57
N GLY A 82 3.69 -6.41 0.45
CA GLY A 82 3.22 -6.77 -0.88
C GLY A 82 3.60 -8.20 -1.30
N SER A 83 2.96 -8.71 -2.36
CA SER A 83 3.18 -10.07 -2.89
C SER A 83 4.64 -10.37 -3.26
N TRP A 84 5.38 -9.36 -3.70
CA TRP A 84 6.81 -9.43 -4.01
C TRP A 84 7.69 -9.90 -2.84
N ALA A 85 7.20 -9.80 -1.60
CA ALA A 85 7.97 -10.19 -0.42
C ALA A 85 7.90 -11.68 -0.11
N VAL A 86 6.83 -12.37 -0.51
CA VAL A 86 6.56 -13.75 -0.10
C VAL A 86 7.66 -14.72 -0.51
N VAL A 87 8.15 -14.64 -1.74
CA VAL A 87 9.24 -15.49 -2.24
C VAL A 87 10.53 -15.26 -1.43
N GLN A 88 10.84 -14.01 -1.09
CA GLN A 88 12.00 -13.67 -0.28
C GLN A 88 11.88 -14.24 1.16
N MET A 89 10.68 -14.29 1.73
CA MET A 89 10.42 -14.91 3.03
C MET A 89 10.58 -16.43 2.96
N GLN A 90 10.08 -17.05 1.89
CA GLN A 90 10.23 -18.48 1.64
C GLN A 90 11.70 -18.90 1.50
N GLU A 91 12.50 -18.11 0.78
CA GLU A 91 13.93 -18.38 0.56
C GLU A 91 14.83 -18.07 1.77
N ALA A 92 14.30 -17.39 2.80
CA ALA A 92 15.09 -16.97 3.96
C ALA A 92 15.44 -18.09 4.96
N GLY A 93 14.97 -19.33 4.74
CA GLY A 93 15.25 -20.47 5.63
C GLY A 93 14.65 -21.78 5.15
N ASP A 94 14.56 -22.76 6.03
CA ASP A 94 14.18 -24.14 5.71
C ASP A 94 12.66 -24.37 5.69
N ASN A 95 11.84 -23.39 6.10
CA ASN A 95 10.38 -23.54 6.28
C ASN A 95 9.58 -22.79 5.19
N ALA A 96 10.02 -22.86 3.93
CA ALA A 96 9.35 -22.21 2.82
C ALA A 96 7.86 -22.58 2.68
N ASP A 97 7.53 -23.86 2.91
CA ASP A 97 6.18 -24.41 2.80
C ASP A 97 5.21 -23.90 3.89
N ASP A 98 5.75 -23.33 4.98
CA ASP A 98 4.95 -22.75 6.06
C ASP A 98 4.59 -21.27 5.82
N ILE A 99 5.17 -20.65 4.77
CA ILE A 99 4.94 -19.25 4.42
C ILE A 99 3.85 -19.15 3.36
N GLY A 100 2.73 -18.54 3.72
CA GLY A 100 1.64 -18.22 2.82
C GLY A 100 1.47 -16.69 2.65
N TYR A 101 0.60 -16.30 1.72
CA TYR A 101 0.21 -14.93 1.49
C TYR A 101 -1.31 -14.82 1.46
N MET A 102 -1.88 -13.82 2.12
CA MET A 102 -3.32 -13.64 2.23
C MET A 102 -3.73 -12.19 2.00
N PRO A 103 -4.97 -11.93 1.56
CA PRO A 103 -5.50 -10.57 1.50
C PRO A 103 -5.46 -9.87 2.85
N PHE A 104 -5.32 -8.56 2.84
CA PHE A 104 -5.42 -7.74 4.05
C PHE A 104 -6.83 -7.90 4.67
N PRO A 105 -6.97 -8.03 5.99
CA PRO A 105 -8.22 -8.47 6.64
C PRO A 105 -9.26 -7.34 6.78
N ILE A 106 -9.52 -6.60 5.71
CA ILE A 106 -10.58 -5.58 5.65
C ILE A 106 -11.63 -6.03 4.63
N THR A 107 -12.89 -5.77 4.95
CA THR A 107 -14.03 -6.07 4.09
C THR A 107 -14.86 -4.81 3.89
N VAL A 108 -15.06 -4.40 2.65
CA VAL A 108 -15.88 -3.25 2.27
C VAL A 108 -17.16 -3.78 1.60
N ASP A 109 -18.33 -3.45 2.14
CA ASP A 109 -19.64 -3.93 1.64
C ASP A 109 -19.72 -5.45 1.42
N GLY A 110 -19.08 -6.23 2.30
CA GLY A 110 -19.10 -7.69 2.24
C GLY A 110 -18.14 -8.31 1.22
N LYS A 111 -17.24 -7.54 0.64
CA LYS A 111 -16.21 -7.96 -0.32
C LYS A 111 -14.81 -7.64 0.20
N GLN A 112 -13.84 -8.47 -0.18
CA GLN A 112 -12.43 -8.16 0.00
C GLN A 112 -11.85 -7.56 -1.27
N TYR A 113 -11.00 -6.58 -1.09
CA TYR A 113 -10.27 -5.90 -2.16
C TYR A 113 -8.76 -5.98 -1.90
N ALA A 114 -7.99 -5.87 -2.97
CA ALA A 114 -6.54 -5.74 -2.87
C ALA A 114 -6.07 -4.62 -3.79
N SER A 115 -5.29 -3.71 -3.25
CA SER A 115 -4.60 -2.69 -4.05
C SER A 115 -3.62 -3.39 -4.99
N ALA A 116 -3.67 -3.06 -6.26
CA ALA A 116 -2.77 -3.56 -7.28
C ALA A 116 -2.23 -2.40 -8.11
N GLY A 117 -0.99 -2.50 -8.53
CA GLY A 117 -0.38 -1.45 -9.33
C GLY A 117 0.90 -1.95 -10.01
N PRO A 118 1.45 -1.18 -10.97
CA PRO A 118 2.71 -1.52 -11.60
C PRO A 118 3.84 -1.40 -10.57
N ASP A 119 4.64 -2.46 -10.42
CA ASP A 119 5.78 -2.48 -9.51
C ASP A 119 7.01 -1.84 -10.17
N TYR A 120 7.41 -2.33 -11.35
CA TYR A 120 8.56 -1.82 -12.08
C TYR A 120 8.19 -1.16 -13.39
N CYS A 121 8.84 -0.03 -13.68
CA CYS A 121 8.77 0.63 -14.97
C CYS A 121 10.11 0.51 -15.71
N TYR A 122 10.07 0.24 -17.00
CA TYR A 122 11.26 0.14 -17.85
C TYR A 122 11.35 1.32 -18.81
N GLY A 123 12.47 2.06 -18.73
CA GLY A 123 12.77 3.16 -19.62
C GLY A 123 13.90 2.79 -20.59
N ILE A 124 13.79 3.18 -21.86
CA ILE A 124 14.86 3.04 -22.84
C ILE A 124 15.47 4.42 -23.07
N ASN A 125 16.80 4.52 -22.86
CA ASN A 125 17.51 5.77 -23.05
C ASN A 125 17.51 6.17 -24.52
N VAL A 126 16.78 7.22 -24.85
CA VAL A 126 16.66 7.76 -26.23
C VAL A 126 17.96 8.37 -26.78
N HIS A 127 18.96 8.62 -25.92
CA HIS A 127 20.28 9.14 -26.33
C HIS A 127 21.31 8.04 -26.59
N SER A 128 20.99 6.77 -26.37
CA SER A 128 21.87 5.66 -26.80
C SER A 128 21.77 5.45 -28.30
N ASP A 129 22.76 4.76 -28.87
CA ASP A 129 22.71 4.39 -30.29
C ASP A 129 21.57 3.43 -30.61
N TYR A 130 21.21 3.34 -31.92
CA TYR A 130 20.07 2.55 -32.37
C TYR A 130 20.17 1.06 -31.99
N ASP A 131 21.35 0.47 -32.07
CA ASP A 131 21.54 -0.97 -31.81
C ASP A 131 21.32 -1.25 -30.30
N ASN A 132 21.76 -0.36 -29.40
CA ASN A 132 21.52 -0.46 -27.99
C ASN A 132 20.03 -0.23 -27.64
N GLN A 133 19.36 0.74 -28.29
CA GLN A 133 17.92 0.93 -28.11
C GLN A 133 17.15 -0.31 -28.55
N LEU A 134 17.46 -0.87 -29.71
CA LEU A 134 16.80 -2.07 -30.21
C LEU A 134 17.04 -3.29 -29.32
N ALA A 135 18.26 -3.49 -28.84
CA ALA A 135 18.60 -4.57 -27.92
C ALA A 135 17.82 -4.42 -26.58
N SER A 136 17.72 -3.20 -26.06
CA SER A 136 16.95 -2.89 -24.86
C SER A 136 15.46 -3.19 -25.03
N MET A 137 14.87 -2.80 -26.17
CA MET A 137 13.46 -3.10 -26.50
C MET A 137 13.22 -4.61 -26.56
N ILE A 138 14.11 -5.36 -27.21
CA ILE A 138 14.00 -6.82 -27.29
C ILE A 138 14.10 -7.46 -25.91
N TYR A 139 15.03 -6.97 -25.07
CA TYR A 139 15.19 -7.47 -23.71
C TYR A 139 13.97 -7.20 -22.85
N VAL A 140 13.44 -5.96 -22.85
CA VAL A 140 12.23 -5.60 -22.10
C VAL A 140 11.04 -6.46 -22.55
N LYS A 141 10.86 -6.60 -23.88
CA LYS A 141 9.79 -7.45 -24.39
C LYS A 141 9.93 -8.91 -23.93
N TRP A 142 11.11 -9.49 -24.03
CA TRP A 142 11.37 -10.83 -23.52
C TRP A 142 11.11 -10.94 -22.02
N LEU A 143 11.56 -9.95 -21.23
CA LEU A 143 11.38 -9.95 -19.77
C LEU A 143 9.90 -9.92 -19.36
N THR A 144 9.08 -9.15 -20.07
CA THR A 144 7.66 -8.97 -19.74
C THR A 144 6.74 -10.03 -20.33
N GLU A 145 7.08 -10.62 -21.49
CA GLU A 145 6.18 -11.51 -22.22
C GLU A 145 6.62 -12.99 -22.21
N GLU A 146 7.92 -13.29 -22.00
CA GLU A 146 8.45 -14.63 -22.22
C GLU A 146 9.31 -15.19 -21.06
N SER A 147 9.82 -14.31 -20.16
CA SER A 147 10.79 -14.74 -19.13
C SER A 147 10.14 -15.43 -17.93
N ASN A 148 8.83 -15.33 -17.78
CA ASN A 148 8.11 -15.75 -16.58
C ASN A 148 8.50 -15.00 -15.28
N PHE A 149 9.23 -13.89 -15.40
CA PHE A 149 9.81 -13.16 -14.26
C PHE A 149 8.75 -12.77 -13.20
N SER A 150 7.60 -12.21 -13.63
CA SER A 150 6.55 -11.80 -12.69
C SER A 150 6.00 -12.98 -11.89
N TYR A 151 5.74 -14.10 -12.55
CA TYR A 151 5.27 -15.33 -11.91
C TYR A 151 6.30 -15.85 -10.89
N ASP A 152 7.58 -15.96 -11.29
CA ASP A 152 8.64 -16.49 -10.45
C ASP A 152 8.93 -15.60 -9.22
N GLN A 153 8.61 -14.30 -9.31
CA GLN A 153 8.75 -13.35 -8.21
C GLN A 153 7.45 -13.16 -7.38
N GLY A 154 6.42 -13.95 -7.61
CA GLY A 154 5.15 -13.85 -6.89
C GLY A 154 4.29 -12.65 -7.28
N GLY A 155 4.61 -12.00 -8.41
CA GLY A 155 3.87 -10.86 -8.95
C GLY A 155 2.77 -11.26 -9.91
N ILE A 156 1.81 -10.35 -10.14
CA ILE A 156 0.76 -10.52 -11.14
C ILE A 156 1.37 -10.23 -12.51
N PRO A 157 1.31 -11.19 -13.49
CA PRO A 157 1.76 -10.93 -14.86
C PRO A 157 0.94 -9.82 -15.52
N ILE A 158 1.61 -9.02 -16.37
CA ILE A 158 0.94 -7.93 -17.11
C ILE A 158 0.24 -8.38 -18.39
N CYS A 159 0.56 -9.56 -18.89
CA CYS A 159 -0.05 -10.10 -20.11
C CYS A 159 -1.38 -10.77 -19.79
N VAL A 160 -2.41 -10.38 -20.53
CA VAL A 160 -3.76 -10.94 -20.34
C VAL A 160 -3.78 -12.43 -20.68
N GLY A 161 -4.17 -13.24 -19.71
CA GLY A 161 -4.29 -14.70 -19.88
C GLY A 161 -3.09 -15.49 -19.35
N ASP A 162 -2.06 -14.81 -18.85
CA ASP A 162 -0.98 -15.48 -18.14
C ASP A 162 -1.47 -16.06 -16.79
N GLU A 163 -0.81 -17.12 -16.35
CA GLU A 163 -1.13 -17.81 -15.10
C GLU A 163 -0.65 -17.00 -13.90
N TYR A 164 -1.47 -16.93 -12.84
CA TYR A 164 -1.08 -16.33 -11.58
C TYR A 164 -0.24 -17.29 -10.75
N PRO A 165 0.78 -16.80 -10.01
CA PRO A 165 1.59 -17.66 -9.16
C PRO A 165 0.75 -18.28 -8.02
N GLU A 166 1.11 -19.51 -7.61
CA GLU A 166 0.39 -20.24 -6.55
C GLU A 166 0.32 -19.49 -5.22
N VAL A 167 1.30 -18.64 -4.92
CA VAL A 167 1.30 -17.80 -3.70
C VAL A 167 0.11 -16.84 -3.64
N LEU A 168 -0.52 -16.53 -4.78
CA LEU A 168 -1.71 -15.70 -4.86
C LEU A 168 -3.02 -16.50 -4.84
N ALA A 169 -3.00 -17.81 -4.59
CA ALA A 169 -4.21 -18.66 -4.57
C ALA A 169 -5.24 -18.18 -3.53
N ALA A 170 -4.81 -17.56 -2.42
CA ALA A 170 -5.70 -16.99 -1.40
C ALA A 170 -6.47 -15.74 -1.89
N PHE A 171 -6.14 -15.20 -3.07
CA PHE A 171 -6.80 -14.06 -3.67
C PHE A 171 -7.93 -14.46 -4.64
N ASP A 172 -8.27 -15.74 -4.72
CA ASP A 172 -9.44 -16.17 -5.49
C ASP A 172 -10.72 -15.53 -4.92
N GLY A 173 -11.41 -14.76 -5.74
CA GLY A 173 -12.59 -13.98 -5.34
C GLY A 173 -12.32 -12.61 -4.71
N VAL A 174 -11.06 -12.22 -4.55
CA VAL A 174 -10.66 -10.85 -4.15
C VAL A 174 -10.66 -9.95 -5.38
N GLU A 175 -11.30 -8.79 -5.29
CA GLU A 175 -11.31 -7.81 -6.38
C GLU A 175 -10.02 -6.98 -6.33
N LEU A 176 -9.27 -6.96 -7.44
CA LEU A 176 -8.08 -6.12 -7.57
C LEU A 176 -8.50 -4.70 -7.93
N VAL A 177 -8.03 -3.73 -7.17
CA VAL A 177 -8.27 -2.30 -7.38
C VAL A 177 -6.97 -1.64 -7.79
N VAL A 178 -6.96 -1.04 -8.98
CA VAL A 178 -5.88 -0.20 -9.49
C VAL A 178 -6.34 1.24 -9.39
N ASP A 179 -5.52 2.10 -8.81
CA ASP A 179 -5.86 3.51 -8.66
C ASP A 179 -6.05 4.17 -10.03
N ASN A 180 -7.13 4.92 -10.17
CA ASN A 180 -7.35 5.77 -11.33
C ASN A 180 -6.37 6.96 -11.31
N PRO A 181 -6.01 7.52 -12.48
CA PRO A 181 -5.21 8.72 -12.52
C PRO A 181 -5.96 9.90 -11.89
N ALA A 182 -5.22 10.89 -11.39
CA ALA A 182 -5.77 12.15 -10.94
C ALA A 182 -6.56 12.85 -12.06
N PRO A 183 -7.53 13.72 -11.73
CA PRO A 183 -8.21 14.56 -12.70
C PRO A 183 -7.22 15.43 -13.50
N GLU A 184 -7.60 15.81 -14.73
CA GLU A 184 -6.75 16.66 -15.58
C GLU A 184 -6.45 18.00 -14.89
N GLY A 185 -5.17 18.29 -14.70
CA GLY A 185 -4.67 19.52 -14.04
C GLY A 185 -4.46 19.37 -12.52
N GLU A 186 -4.72 18.20 -11.95
CA GLU A 186 -4.52 17.88 -10.52
C GLU A 186 -3.47 16.78 -10.31
N GLU A 187 -2.66 16.47 -11.32
CA GLU A 187 -1.72 15.35 -11.31
C GLU A 187 -0.67 15.41 -10.18
N ASP A 188 -0.34 16.62 -9.73
CA ASP A 188 0.66 16.85 -8.67
C ASP A 188 0.01 17.10 -7.30
N LEU A 189 -1.31 17.33 -7.23
CA LEU A 189 -2.02 17.85 -6.07
C LEU A 189 -1.92 16.93 -4.83
N PHE A 190 -2.06 15.61 -5.02
CA PHE A 190 -1.84 14.66 -3.93
C PHE A 190 -0.42 14.80 -3.34
N GLY A 191 0.59 14.88 -4.19
CA GLY A 191 1.98 15.01 -3.76
C GLY A 191 2.26 16.32 -3.02
N GLU A 192 1.63 17.41 -3.46
CA GLU A 192 1.75 18.73 -2.87
C GLU A 192 1.12 18.76 -1.47
N ILE A 193 -0.15 18.33 -1.33
CA ILE A 193 -0.86 18.26 -0.03
C ILE A 193 -0.15 17.28 0.93
N ASN A 194 0.27 16.11 0.44
CA ASN A 194 0.98 15.12 1.22
C ASN A 194 2.33 15.65 1.77
N THR A 195 3.01 16.48 1.00
CA THR A 195 4.26 17.11 1.42
C THR A 195 4.01 18.23 2.42
N GLU A 196 3.04 19.10 2.15
CA GLU A 196 2.73 20.26 3.00
C GLU A 196 2.17 19.85 4.36
N SER A 197 1.35 18.79 4.39
CA SER A 197 0.82 18.22 5.65
C SER A 197 1.87 17.57 6.54
N GLU A 198 3.08 17.33 6.03
CA GLU A 198 4.17 16.60 6.71
C GLU A 198 3.82 15.14 7.12
N ILE A 199 2.66 14.60 6.71
CA ILE A 199 2.31 13.19 6.96
C ILE A 199 3.22 12.29 6.13
N ALA A 200 3.55 12.71 4.90
CA ALA A 200 4.50 12.04 4.01
C ALA A 200 4.15 10.57 3.70
N LEU A 201 2.87 10.31 3.38
CA LEU A 201 2.40 8.99 2.93
C LEU A 201 3.28 8.44 1.80
N ASN A 202 3.57 7.15 1.85
CA ASN A 202 4.43 6.45 0.87
C ASN A 202 5.87 6.99 0.74
N ASN A 203 6.38 7.69 1.73
CA ASN A 203 7.72 8.27 1.69
C ASN A 203 8.65 7.59 2.70
N ASP A 204 8.80 8.13 3.90
CA ASP A 204 9.81 7.70 4.88
C ASP A 204 9.25 6.85 6.03
N ASN A 205 7.94 6.61 6.06
CA ASN A 205 7.22 5.91 7.12
C ASN A 205 7.30 6.58 8.51
N THR A 206 7.63 7.86 8.62
CA THR A 206 7.71 8.56 9.90
C THR A 206 6.36 8.55 10.61
N HIS A 207 5.26 8.77 9.89
CA HIS A 207 3.91 8.70 10.45
C HIS A 207 3.55 7.29 10.96
N VAL A 208 3.98 6.22 10.27
CA VAL A 208 3.82 4.83 10.73
C VAL A 208 4.64 4.57 11.99
N GLN A 209 5.87 5.11 12.07
CA GLN A 209 6.69 5.04 13.28
C GLN A 209 6.03 5.76 14.44
N ASN A 210 5.44 6.94 14.23
CA ASN A 210 4.72 7.68 15.27
C ASN A 210 3.54 6.89 15.84
N ILE A 211 2.79 6.17 14.99
CA ILE A 211 1.74 5.25 15.49
C ILE A 211 2.34 4.22 16.46
N VAL A 212 3.46 3.60 16.10
CA VAL A 212 4.12 2.58 16.94
C VAL A 212 4.57 3.21 18.27
N GLU A 213 5.21 4.38 18.23
CA GLU A 213 5.72 5.07 19.43
C GLU A 213 4.58 5.47 20.40
N HIS A 214 3.48 6.01 19.86
CA HIS A 214 2.29 6.37 20.68
C HIS A 214 1.57 5.14 21.23
N ALA A 215 1.46 4.07 20.44
CA ALA A 215 0.88 2.81 20.89
C ALA A 215 1.70 2.14 22.00
N LEU A 216 3.05 2.22 21.94
CA LEU A 216 3.94 1.71 22.99
C LEU A 216 3.89 2.55 24.27
N SER A 217 3.86 3.87 24.13
CA SER A 217 3.84 4.78 25.30
C SER A 217 2.46 4.92 25.92
N GLY A 218 1.40 4.75 25.13
CA GLY A 218 0.01 4.94 25.54
C GLY A 218 -0.35 6.41 25.84
N ASP A 219 0.39 7.36 25.28
CA ASP A 219 0.19 8.80 25.52
C ASP A 219 -0.80 9.44 24.54
N MET A 220 -1.05 8.82 23.37
CA MET A 220 -2.12 9.20 22.44
C MET A 220 -2.89 7.98 21.97
N THR A 221 -4.20 8.13 21.77
CA THR A 221 -5.04 7.13 21.11
C THR A 221 -4.92 7.24 19.59
N MET A 222 -5.37 6.21 18.86
CA MET A 222 -5.37 6.27 17.39
C MET A 222 -6.26 7.41 16.87
N GLU A 223 -7.38 7.66 17.52
CA GLU A 223 -8.28 8.77 17.19
C GLU A 223 -7.58 10.14 17.36
N GLU A 224 -6.83 10.34 18.44
CA GLU A 224 -6.08 11.59 18.66
C GLU A 224 -4.99 11.79 17.58
N ILE A 225 -4.30 10.70 17.19
CA ILE A 225 -3.30 10.76 16.12
C ILE A 225 -3.93 11.18 14.79
N VAL A 226 -5.03 10.55 14.39
CA VAL A 226 -5.67 10.89 13.10
C VAL A 226 -6.40 12.24 13.15
N ASP A 227 -6.81 12.73 14.30
CA ASP A 227 -7.34 14.09 14.45
C ASP A 227 -6.25 15.12 14.13
N GLU A 228 -5.01 14.92 14.59
CA GLU A 228 -3.87 15.77 14.21
C GLU A 228 -3.58 15.67 12.73
N TRP A 229 -3.60 14.47 12.14
CA TRP A 229 -3.38 14.29 10.70
C TRP A 229 -4.48 14.96 9.86
N ASN A 230 -5.75 14.81 10.25
CA ASN A 230 -6.87 15.45 9.54
C ASN A 230 -6.74 16.97 9.58
N GLN A 231 -6.30 17.55 10.71
CA GLN A 231 -6.07 18.98 10.80
C GLN A 231 -4.93 19.42 9.87
N ALA A 232 -3.77 18.74 9.90
CA ALA A 232 -2.64 19.05 9.04
C ALA A 232 -2.98 18.89 7.56
N TRP A 233 -3.76 17.84 7.22
CA TRP A 233 -4.22 17.61 5.86
C TRP A 233 -5.16 18.71 5.37
N THR A 234 -6.10 19.14 6.22
CA THR A 234 -7.03 20.23 5.93
C THR A 234 -6.30 21.56 5.73
N ASP A 235 -5.33 21.86 6.60
CA ASP A 235 -4.51 23.08 6.47
C ASP A 235 -3.75 23.08 5.13
N ALA A 236 -3.20 21.92 4.73
CA ALA A 236 -2.54 21.74 3.44
C ALA A 236 -3.51 21.84 2.24
N GLN A 237 -4.72 21.28 2.35
CA GLN A 237 -5.77 21.45 1.33
C GLN A 237 -6.10 22.92 1.11
N GLU A 238 -6.22 23.72 2.19
CA GLU A 238 -6.48 25.17 2.12
C GLU A 238 -5.33 25.94 1.44
N GLU A 239 -4.07 25.54 1.68
CA GLU A 239 -2.90 26.18 1.03
C GLU A 239 -2.92 25.98 -0.50
N TYR A 240 -3.47 24.87 -0.98
CA TYR A 240 -3.60 24.57 -2.41
C TYR A 240 -5.00 24.87 -2.98
N ASP A 241 -5.77 25.72 -2.33
CA ASP A 241 -7.11 26.16 -2.77
C ASP A 241 -8.12 25.00 -2.92
N VAL A 242 -7.91 23.86 -2.25
CA VAL A 242 -8.87 22.76 -2.20
C VAL A 242 -9.88 23.03 -1.09
N THR A 243 -11.16 22.94 -1.42
CA THR A 243 -12.23 22.99 -0.43
C THR A 243 -12.68 21.57 -0.10
N PRO A 244 -12.38 21.05 1.12
CA PRO A 244 -12.80 19.72 1.49
C PRO A 244 -14.32 19.52 1.47
N ALA A 245 -14.77 18.33 1.07
CA ALA A 245 -16.18 17.95 1.04
C ALA A 245 -16.37 16.50 1.51
N PRO A 246 -17.54 16.14 2.04
CA PRO A 246 -17.82 14.76 2.40
C PRO A 246 -17.59 13.82 1.21
N TYR A 247 -16.78 12.79 1.40
CA TYR A 247 -16.49 11.79 0.38
C TYR A 247 -17.08 10.42 0.77
N VAL A 248 -17.66 9.73 -0.20
CA VAL A 248 -18.23 8.40 -0.02
C VAL A 248 -17.53 7.45 -0.99
N TYR A 249 -16.96 6.37 -0.47
CA TYR A 249 -16.24 5.37 -1.26
C TYR A 249 -17.11 4.81 -2.38
N GLY A 250 -16.53 4.68 -3.57
CA GLY A 250 -17.21 4.18 -4.75
C GLY A 250 -18.31 5.08 -5.30
N SER A 251 -18.39 6.33 -4.84
CA SER A 251 -19.41 7.29 -5.33
C SER A 251 -19.24 7.68 -6.79
N GLY A 252 -18.10 7.35 -7.40
CA GLY A 252 -17.82 7.65 -8.80
C GLY A 252 -17.83 9.16 -9.10
N VAL A 253 -17.40 9.97 -8.14
CA VAL A 253 -17.21 11.41 -8.36
C VAL A 253 -15.95 11.59 -9.20
N VAL A 254 -16.00 11.04 -10.41
CA VAL A 254 -15.13 11.51 -11.47
C VAL A 254 -15.70 12.86 -11.86
N ALA A 255 -14.93 13.92 -11.65
CA ALA A 255 -15.31 15.25 -12.12
C ALA A 255 -15.70 15.15 -13.60
N GLU A 256 -16.92 15.63 -13.94
CA GLU A 256 -17.33 15.87 -15.32
C GLU A 256 -16.45 16.97 -15.95
#